data_99c6494a76590ec90c9f0263370a411a
#
_entry.id   99c6494a76590ec90c9f0263370a411a
#
_cell.length_a   1.000
_cell.length_b   1.000
_cell.length_c   1.000
_cell.angle_alpha   90.00
_cell.angle_beta   90.00
_cell.angle_gamma   90.00
#
_symmetry.space_group_name_H-M   'P 1'
#
loop_
_entity.id
_entity.type
_entity.pdbx_description
1 polymer ?
#
loop_
_entity_poly.entity_id
_entity_poly.type
_entity_poly.pdbx_seq_one_letter_code
_entity_poly.pdbx_strand_id
1 'polypeptide(L)'
;MILFDTHAHLDTARFGDRTERRLAAFRAAAAGISEILIPAVEPDTWDDLLAAVADLRENAPCVRFHTALGIHPQALAELDPARDQAALAALAARIEARPAGVVAIGECGLDFGPAGAGASRERQVAVLRAHLELARATGLPLLLHCLKAHAVLLELLAERPVPPSILHSYSGSAELVPAFCRGGHAISFAGAITLPHARKPRLAARAVPADRLLLETDAPDQTPASRRPARNEPAFLVDIARAVALARDEPVEAIAEVTTANARRLLRLAA
;
A
#
# COMPACT_ATOMS: atom_id res chain seq x y z
N MET A 1 16.05 -11.92 9.77
CA MET A 1 14.81 -11.85 8.97
C MET A 1 14.86 -10.54 8.19
N ILE A 2 14.66 -10.57 6.89
CA ILE A 2 14.60 -9.39 6.02
C ILE A 2 13.16 -9.19 5.59
N LEU A 3 12.63 -7.98 5.70
CA LEU A 3 11.24 -7.64 5.41
C LEU A 3 11.16 -6.42 4.48
N PHE A 4 10.09 -6.38 3.69
CA PHE A 4 9.68 -5.24 2.88
C PHE A 4 8.31 -4.74 3.39
N ASP A 5 8.25 -3.49 3.82
CA ASP A 5 7.00 -2.82 4.16
C ASP A 5 6.38 -2.23 2.89
N THR A 6 5.33 -2.87 2.36
CA THR A 6 4.74 -2.47 1.08
C THR A 6 3.81 -1.26 1.17
N HIS A 7 3.62 -0.67 2.36
CA HIS A 7 2.79 0.52 2.54
C HIS A 7 3.03 1.20 3.89
N ALA A 8 3.67 2.38 3.89
CA ALA A 8 3.83 3.21 5.08
C ALA A 8 3.92 4.70 4.71
N HIS A 9 3.13 5.56 5.36
CA HIS A 9 3.08 7.01 5.12
C HIS A 9 4.10 7.75 6.00
N LEU A 10 5.39 7.57 5.72
CA LEU A 10 6.48 8.27 6.42
C LEU A 10 6.59 9.75 6.05
N ASP A 11 5.92 10.20 5.00
CA ASP A 11 5.92 11.56 4.51
C ASP A 11 4.98 12.50 5.29
N THR A 12 3.95 11.95 5.93
CA THR A 12 2.89 12.75 6.56
C THR A 12 3.35 13.49 7.82
N ALA A 13 2.76 14.66 8.08
CA ALA A 13 2.97 15.42 9.32
C ALA A 13 2.59 14.61 10.59
N ARG A 14 1.66 13.65 10.47
CA ARG A 14 1.27 12.73 11.54
C ARG A 14 2.43 11.82 11.99
N PHE A 15 3.40 11.60 11.12
CA PHE A 15 4.61 10.83 11.45
C PHE A 15 5.64 11.66 12.21
N GLY A 16 5.54 12.98 12.16
CA GLY A 16 6.45 13.90 12.82
C GLY A 16 7.33 14.67 11.84
N ASP A 17 8.35 15.31 12.37
CA ASP A 17 9.31 16.09 11.58
C ASP A 17 10.31 15.19 10.82
N ARG A 18 11.20 15.81 10.07
CA ARG A 18 12.26 15.14 9.30
C ARG A 18 13.16 14.26 10.18
N THR A 19 13.48 14.70 11.39
CA THR A 19 14.32 13.94 12.32
C THR A 19 13.62 12.67 12.78
N GLU A 20 12.34 12.77 13.16
CA GLU A 20 11.56 11.61 13.59
C GLU A 20 11.38 10.58 12.47
N ARG A 21 11.17 11.03 11.22
CA ARG A 21 11.10 10.15 10.04
C ARG A 21 12.38 9.35 9.83
N ARG A 22 13.55 10.01 9.95
CA ARG A 22 14.87 9.35 9.86
C ARG A 22 15.09 8.37 11.00
N LEU A 23 14.74 8.74 12.24
CA LEU A 23 14.83 7.85 13.40
C LEU A 23 13.93 6.61 13.23
N ALA A 24 12.71 6.78 12.69
CA ALA A 24 11.84 5.66 12.38
C ALA A 24 12.43 4.71 11.32
N ALA A 25 13.11 5.26 10.30
CA ALA A 25 13.84 4.46 9.32
C ALA A 25 15.00 3.67 9.94
N PHE A 26 15.77 4.25 10.87
CA PHE A 26 16.80 3.52 11.59
C PHE A 26 16.22 2.43 12.49
N ARG A 27 15.10 2.69 13.19
CA ARG A 27 14.41 1.65 13.98
C ARG A 27 13.87 0.52 13.08
N ALA A 28 13.36 0.86 11.90
CA ALA A 28 12.93 -0.11 10.90
C ALA A 28 14.09 -1.01 10.47
N ALA A 29 15.24 -0.43 10.09
CA ALA A 29 16.44 -1.19 9.73
C ALA A 29 16.91 -2.12 10.85
N ALA A 30 16.94 -1.61 12.10
CA ALA A 30 17.31 -2.41 13.26
C ALA A 30 16.34 -3.59 13.52
N ALA A 31 15.06 -3.46 13.10
CA ALA A 31 14.06 -4.51 13.16
C ALA A 31 14.11 -5.47 11.94
N GLY A 32 14.97 -5.21 10.94
CA GLY A 32 15.15 -6.04 9.76
C GLY A 32 14.32 -5.62 8.54
N ILE A 33 13.72 -4.43 8.56
CA ILE A 33 13.04 -3.88 7.39
C ILE A 33 14.09 -3.29 6.44
N SER A 34 14.20 -3.85 5.25
CA SER A 34 15.20 -3.45 4.25
C SER A 34 14.65 -2.49 3.20
N GLU A 35 13.34 -2.49 3.01
CA GLU A 35 12.66 -1.69 1.99
C GLU A 35 11.31 -1.19 2.49
N ILE A 36 10.94 0.02 2.07
CA ILE A 36 9.65 0.64 2.40
C ILE A 36 9.09 1.30 1.14
N LEU A 37 7.81 1.04 0.83
CA LEU A 37 7.04 1.76 -0.19
C LEU A 37 6.19 2.84 0.50
N ILE A 38 6.41 4.10 0.09
CA ILE A 38 5.70 5.27 0.61
C ILE A 38 4.74 5.78 -0.47
N PRO A 39 3.42 5.61 -0.31
CA PRO A 39 2.44 6.05 -1.28
C PRO A 39 1.99 7.49 -1.06
N ALA A 40 1.61 8.15 -2.15
CA ALA A 40 0.92 9.43 -2.12
C ALA A 40 -0.56 9.27 -1.75
N VAL A 41 -1.12 10.32 -1.17
CA VAL A 41 -2.56 10.43 -0.84
C VAL A 41 -3.23 11.51 -1.67
N GLU A 42 -2.64 12.70 -1.74
CA GLU A 42 -3.24 13.90 -2.33
C GLU A 42 -2.36 14.50 -3.43
N PRO A 43 -2.96 15.06 -4.51
CA PRO A 43 -2.20 15.68 -5.58
C PRO A 43 -1.31 16.84 -5.13
N ASP A 44 -1.78 17.64 -4.21
CA ASP A 44 -1.09 18.85 -3.75
C ASP A 44 0.14 18.51 -2.85
N THR A 45 0.30 17.24 -2.41
CA THR A 45 1.41 16.78 -1.56
C THR A 45 2.47 15.94 -2.29
N TRP A 46 2.35 15.70 -3.60
CA TRP A 46 3.29 14.84 -4.34
C TRP A 46 4.74 15.34 -4.29
N ASP A 47 4.96 16.66 -4.39
CA ASP A 47 6.31 17.23 -4.34
C ASP A 47 6.92 17.10 -2.94
N ASP A 48 6.14 17.30 -1.89
CA ASP A 48 6.56 17.11 -0.50
C ASP A 48 6.91 15.65 -0.21
N LEU A 49 6.10 14.70 -0.72
CA LEU A 49 6.39 13.27 -0.65
C LEU A 49 7.74 12.94 -1.32
N LEU A 50 7.94 13.39 -2.57
CA LEU A 50 9.18 13.13 -3.31
C LEU A 50 10.39 13.74 -2.58
N ALA A 51 10.26 14.94 -2.02
CA ALA A 51 11.30 15.58 -1.22
C ALA A 51 11.58 14.81 0.09
N ALA A 52 10.54 14.33 0.78
CA ALA A 52 10.69 13.52 1.99
C ALA A 52 11.41 12.19 1.69
N VAL A 53 11.05 11.53 0.60
CA VAL A 53 11.71 10.27 0.18
C VAL A 53 13.16 10.52 -0.25
N ALA A 54 13.46 11.62 -0.94
CA ALA A 54 14.82 11.99 -1.28
C ALA A 54 15.69 12.20 -0.03
N ASP A 55 15.14 12.91 0.97
CA ASP A 55 15.80 13.11 2.26
C ASP A 55 16.08 11.79 2.99
N LEU A 56 15.10 10.87 3.01
CA LEU A 56 15.26 9.55 3.64
C LEU A 56 16.33 8.72 2.92
N ARG A 57 16.39 8.74 1.60
CA ARG A 57 17.41 8.02 0.81
C ARG A 57 18.81 8.53 1.10
N GLU A 58 18.97 9.84 1.25
CA GLU A 58 20.26 10.45 1.55
C GLU A 58 20.70 10.20 3.00
N ASN A 59 19.78 10.33 3.96
CA ASN A 59 20.10 10.42 5.39
C ASN A 59 19.75 9.15 6.20
N ALA A 60 19.09 8.15 5.59
CA ALA A 60 18.82 6.85 6.19
C ALA A 60 19.07 5.71 5.19
N PRO A 61 20.29 5.58 4.62
CA PRO A 61 20.60 4.64 3.53
C PRO A 61 20.55 3.16 3.95
N CYS A 62 20.31 2.88 5.21
CA CYS A 62 20.10 1.52 5.73
C CYS A 62 18.77 0.89 5.29
N VAL A 63 17.83 1.67 4.74
CA VAL A 63 16.57 1.23 4.16
C VAL A 63 16.47 1.75 2.72
N ARG A 64 15.99 0.93 1.80
CA ARG A 64 15.65 1.38 0.45
C ARG A 64 14.21 1.89 0.42
N PHE A 65 14.04 3.11 -0.09
CA PHE A 65 12.71 3.74 -0.16
C PHE A 65 12.21 3.77 -1.60
N HIS A 66 10.96 3.37 -1.77
CA HIS A 66 10.22 3.39 -3.03
C HIS A 66 8.99 4.28 -2.87
N THR A 67 8.40 4.71 -3.99
CA THR A 67 7.27 5.64 -3.97
C THR A 67 6.20 5.18 -4.96
N ALA A 68 4.94 5.42 -4.62
CA ALA A 68 3.81 5.36 -5.52
C ALA A 68 3.14 6.74 -5.60
N LEU A 69 2.70 7.17 -6.79
CA LEU A 69 1.95 8.41 -6.98
C LEU A 69 0.53 8.10 -7.42
N GLY A 70 -0.45 8.70 -6.76
CA GLY A 70 -1.86 8.49 -7.06
C GLY A 70 -2.76 9.50 -6.35
N ILE A 71 -4.07 9.27 -6.44
CA ILE A 71 -5.10 10.05 -5.77
C ILE A 71 -5.95 9.09 -4.95
N HIS A 72 -5.83 9.19 -3.63
CA HIS A 72 -6.55 8.35 -2.68
C HIS A 72 -8.06 8.64 -2.71
N PRO A 73 -8.95 7.65 -2.62
CA PRO A 73 -10.39 7.89 -2.67
C PRO A 73 -10.92 8.79 -1.55
N GLN A 74 -10.30 8.79 -0.37
CA GLN A 74 -10.68 9.69 0.73
C GLN A 74 -10.27 11.16 0.45
N ALA A 75 -9.16 11.38 -0.27
CA ALA A 75 -8.74 12.74 -0.65
C ALA A 75 -9.74 13.43 -1.58
N LEU A 76 -10.53 12.66 -2.33
CA LEU A 76 -11.57 13.22 -3.19
C LEU A 76 -12.66 14.00 -2.41
N ALA A 77 -12.81 13.74 -1.11
CA ALA A 77 -13.77 14.50 -0.29
C ALA A 77 -13.38 15.97 -0.15
N GLU A 78 -12.07 16.25 -0.10
CA GLU A 78 -11.50 17.59 0.08
C GLU A 78 -11.17 18.28 -1.25
N LEU A 79 -11.06 17.51 -2.34
CA LEU A 79 -10.75 18.04 -3.67
C LEU A 79 -12.01 18.52 -4.38
N ASP A 80 -11.93 19.73 -4.99
CA ASP A 80 -12.97 20.22 -5.88
C ASP A 80 -13.14 19.28 -7.08
N PRO A 81 -14.34 18.72 -7.34
CA PRO A 81 -14.58 17.86 -8.49
C PRO A 81 -14.18 18.47 -9.84
N ALA A 82 -14.24 19.80 -9.99
CA ALA A 82 -13.80 20.49 -11.19
C ALA A 82 -12.29 20.34 -11.46
N ARG A 83 -11.50 20.00 -10.44
CA ARG A 83 -10.05 19.78 -10.54
C ARG A 83 -9.66 18.35 -10.90
N ASP A 84 -10.58 17.37 -10.86
CA ASP A 84 -10.26 15.94 -11.04
C ASP A 84 -9.51 15.68 -12.34
N GLN A 85 -9.99 16.24 -13.45
CA GLN A 85 -9.35 16.05 -14.76
C GLN A 85 -7.95 16.65 -14.80
N ALA A 86 -7.75 17.83 -14.23
CA ALA A 86 -6.44 18.48 -14.17
C ALA A 86 -5.47 17.70 -13.27
N ALA A 87 -5.93 17.18 -12.11
CA ALA A 87 -5.14 16.37 -11.22
C ALA A 87 -4.72 15.03 -11.86
N LEU A 88 -5.64 14.37 -12.58
CA LEU A 88 -5.35 13.15 -13.32
C LEU A 88 -4.36 13.39 -14.48
N ALA A 89 -4.49 14.49 -15.19
CA ALA A 89 -3.53 14.86 -16.24
C ALA A 89 -2.13 15.15 -15.64
N ALA A 90 -2.08 15.85 -14.51
CA ALA A 90 -0.83 16.10 -13.80
C ALA A 90 -0.19 14.79 -13.29
N LEU A 91 -0.99 13.84 -12.79
CA LEU A 91 -0.51 12.51 -12.41
C LEU A 91 0.12 11.79 -13.60
N ALA A 92 -0.58 11.75 -14.75
CA ALA A 92 -0.09 11.11 -15.95
C ALA A 92 1.26 11.69 -16.38
N ALA A 93 1.37 13.02 -16.45
CA ALA A 93 2.62 13.71 -16.80
C ALA A 93 3.76 13.38 -15.83
N ARG A 94 3.50 13.31 -14.51
CA ARG A 94 4.51 12.94 -13.52
C ARG A 94 4.97 11.49 -13.68
N ILE A 95 4.06 10.55 -13.91
CA ILE A 95 4.38 9.14 -14.13
C ILE A 95 5.19 8.97 -15.43
N GLU A 96 4.82 9.67 -16.50
CA GLU A 96 5.56 9.67 -17.78
C GLU A 96 6.98 10.23 -17.64
N ALA A 97 7.18 11.23 -16.78
CA ALA A 97 8.50 11.77 -16.46
C ALA A 97 9.40 10.78 -15.71
N ARG A 98 8.85 9.66 -15.23
CA ARG A 98 9.57 8.57 -14.51
C ARG A 98 10.47 9.08 -13.38
N PRO A 99 9.93 9.75 -12.35
CA PRO A 99 10.74 10.22 -11.24
C PRO A 99 11.47 9.05 -10.58
N ALA A 100 12.71 9.28 -10.18
CA ALA A 100 13.53 8.22 -9.58
C ALA A 100 12.84 7.60 -8.36
N GLY A 101 12.65 6.28 -8.39
CA GLY A 101 12.05 5.51 -7.30
C GLY A 101 10.53 5.51 -7.24
N VAL A 102 9.83 6.10 -8.20
CA VAL A 102 8.42 5.84 -8.41
C VAL A 102 8.28 4.49 -9.12
N VAL A 103 7.70 3.52 -8.39
CA VAL A 103 7.64 2.12 -8.83
C VAL A 103 6.21 1.61 -9.01
N ALA A 104 5.21 2.39 -8.60
CA ALA A 104 3.80 2.05 -8.69
C ALA A 104 2.93 3.31 -8.88
N ILE A 105 1.69 3.11 -9.29
CA ILE A 105 0.64 4.11 -9.32
C ILE A 105 -0.25 3.89 -8.10
N GLY A 106 -0.41 4.91 -7.26
CA GLY A 106 -1.22 4.82 -6.04
C GLY A 106 -0.69 5.76 -4.93
N GLU A 107 -1.36 5.83 -3.81
CA GLU A 107 -2.53 5.02 -3.48
C GLU A 107 -3.75 5.50 -4.29
N CYS A 108 -4.55 4.57 -4.78
CA CYS A 108 -5.79 4.84 -5.48
C CYS A 108 -6.80 3.73 -5.18
N GLY A 109 -8.06 3.88 -5.52
CA GLY A 109 -9.01 2.80 -5.27
C GLY A 109 -10.40 3.27 -4.89
N LEU A 110 -11.08 2.50 -4.03
CA LEU A 110 -12.46 2.73 -3.62
C LEU A 110 -12.61 2.63 -2.10
N ASP A 111 -13.24 3.64 -1.50
CA ASP A 111 -13.64 3.63 -0.10
C ASP A 111 -15.15 3.94 0.00
N PHE A 112 -15.96 2.89 0.21
CA PHE A 112 -17.40 3.02 0.45
C PHE A 112 -17.71 2.97 1.96
N GLY A 113 -16.69 3.18 2.79
CA GLY A 113 -16.83 3.37 4.23
C GLY A 113 -17.10 4.83 4.60
N PRO A 114 -17.17 5.12 5.89
CA PRO A 114 -17.46 6.47 6.37
C PRO A 114 -16.43 7.51 5.95
N ALA A 115 -15.14 7.14 5.88
CA ALA A 115 -14.07 8.05 5.51
C ALA A 115 -14.10 8.45 4.04
N GLY A 116 -14.59 7.57 3.15
CA GLY A 116 -14.75 7.86 1.72
C GLY A 116 -16.09 8.51 1.35
N ALA A 117 -17.01 8.71 2.31
CA ALA A 117 -18.37 9.18 2.06
C ALA A 117 -18.46 10.64 1.56
N GLY A 118 -17.38 11.42 1.68
CA GLY A 118 -17.33 12.80 1.15
C GLY A 118 -17.29 12.88 -0.38
N ALA A 119 -16.94 11.79 -1.08
CA ALA A 119 -17.01 11.71 -2.53
C ALA A 119 -18.01 10.64 -2.97
N SER A 120 -18.81 10.92 -4.01
CA SER A 120 -19.77 9.94 -4.52
C SER A 120 -19.05 8.68 -5.04
N ARG A 121 -19.75 7.53 -5.01
CA ARG A 121 -19.20 6.27 -5.51
C ARG A 121 -18.86 6.37 -7.00
N GLU A 122 -19.68 7.05 -7.77
CA GLU A 122 -19.50 7.28 -9.20
C GLU A 122 -18.22 8.06 -9.47
N ARG A 123 -17.94 9.12 -8.67
CA ARG A 123 -16.71 9.89 -8.76
C ARG A 123 -15.48 9.05 -8.42
N GLN A 124 -15.53 8.28 -7.33
CA GLN A 124 -14.44 7.36 -6.97
C GLN A 124 -14.16 6.34 -8.08
N VAL A 125 -15.21 5.76 -8.67
CA VAL A 125 -15.08 4.83 -9.80
C VAL A 125 -14.49 5.52 -11.03
N ALA A 126 -14.91 6.74 -11.36
CA ALA A 126 -14.38 7.49 -12.51
C ALA A 126 -12.88 7.78 -12.34
N VAL A 127 -12.47 8.23 -11.15
CA VAL A 127 -11.06 8.51 -10.82
C VAL A 127 -10.24 7.21 -10.83
N LEU A 128 -10.74 6.12 -10.26
CA LEU A 128 -10.06 4.82 -10.32
C LEU A 128 -9.90 4.33 -11.77
N ARG A 129 -10.91 4.46 -12.62
CA ARG A 129 -10.80 4.10 -14.05
C ARG A 129 -9.64 4.82 -14.74
N ALA A 130 -9.42 6.09 -14.46
CA ALA A 130 -8.28 6.84 -15.00
C ALA A 130 -6.93 6.26 -14.52
N HIS A 131 -6.83 5.86 -13.25
CA HIS A 131 -5.62 5.17 -12.74
C HIS A 131 -5.41 3.81 -13.42
N LEU A 132 -6.49 3.04 -13.65
CA LEU A 132 -6.42 1.76 -14.37
C LEU A 132 -5.92 1.95 -15.81
N GLU A 133 -6.39 2.97 -16.53
CA GLU A 133 -5.91 3.28 -17.88
C GLU A 133 -4.42 3.72 -17.86
N LEU A 134 -4.03 4.55 -16.88
CA LEU A 134 -2.62 4.95 -16.73
C LEU A 134 -1.72 3.74 -16.44
N ALA A 135 -2.16 2.81 -15.59
CA ALA A 135 -1.44 1.58 -15.32
C ALA A 135 -1.29 0.70 -16.57
N ARG A 136 -2.32 0.59 -17.42
CA ARG A 136 -2.25 -0.11 -18.71
C ARG A 136 -1.24 0.54 -19.65
N ALA A 137 -1.28 1.87 -19.75
CA ALA A 137 -0.40 2.63 -20.65
C ALA A 137 1.08 2.53 -20.24
N THR A 138 1.37 2.53 -18.95
CA THR A 138 2.74 2.58 -18.42
C THR A 138 3.32 1.22 -18.04
N GLY A 139 2.46 0.23 -17.81
CA GLY A 139 2.82 -1.09 -17.30
C GLY A 139 3.18 -1.10 -15.81
N LEU A 140 3.02 0.03 -15.10
CA LEU A 140 3.28 0.08 -13.65
C LEU A 140 2.16 -0.61 -12.87
N PRO A 141 2.50 -1.32 -11.77
CA PRO A 141 1.49 -1.88 -10.87
C PRO A 141 0.72 -0.77 -10.14
N LEU A 142 -0.49 -1.11 -9.69
CA LEU A 142 -1.29 -0.23 -8.83
C LEU A 142 -1.14 -0.62 -7.36
N LEU A 143 -1.19 0.38 -6.48
CA LEU A 143 -1.37 0.22 -5.04
C LEU A 143 -2.82 0.59 -4.72
N LEU A 144 -3.64 -0.43 -4.44
CA LEU A 144 -5.10 -0.35 -4.43
C LEU A 144 -5.66 -0.33 -3.01
N HIS A 145 -6.29 0.78 -2.65
CA HIS A 145 -7.18 0.88 -1.49
C HIS A 145 -8.54 0.27 -1.79
N CYS A 146 -9.08 -0.52 -0.86
CA CYS A 146 -10.42 -1.06 -1.02
C CYS A 146 -11.13 -1.26 0.33
N LEU A 147 -12.10 -0.42 0.64
CA LEU A 147 -12.95 -0.58 1.82
C LEU A 147 -14.42 -0.65 1.42
N LYS A 148 -15.10 -1.76 1.81
CA LYS A 148 -16.52 -2.03 1.50
C LYS A 148 -16.90 -1.98 0.01
N ALA A 149 -15.92 -2.09 -0.90
CA ALA A 149 -16.07 -1.96 -2.35
C ALA A 149 -15.47 -3.14 -3.15
N HIS A 150 -15.10 -4.24 -2.47
CA HIS A 150 -14.31 -5.33 -3.09
C HIS A 150 -14.97 -5.96 -4.33
N ALA A 151 -16.31 -6.10 -4.34
CA ALA A 151 -17.01 -6.64 -5.51
C ALA A 151 -16.89 -5.68 -6.70
N VAL A 152 -17.13 -4.38 -6.49
CA VAL A 152 -17.02 -3.37 -7.54
C VAL A 152 -15.57 -3.26 -8.04
N LEU A 153 -14.59 -3.30 -7.13
CA LEU A 153 -13.18 -3.29 -7.52
C LEU A 153 -12.85 -4.52 -8.40
N LEU A 154 -13.32 -5.70 -8.02
CA LEU A 154 -13.09 -6.93 -8.78
C LEU A 154 -13.71 -6.85 -10.19
N GLU A 155 -14.91 -6.30 -10.32
CA GLU A 155 -15.57 -6.06 -11.60
C GLU A 155 -14.75 -5.13 -12.50
N LEU A 156 -14.28 -4.00 -11.96
CA LEU A 156 -13.46 -3.03 -12.68
C LEU A 156 -12.12 -3.61 -13.16
N LEU A 157 -11.48 -4.43 -12.31
CA LEU A 157 -10.23 -5.12 -12.66
C LEU A 157 -10.45 -6.21 -13.74
N ALA A 158 -11.64 -6.81 -13.77
CA ALA A 158 -11.99 -7.85 -14.75
C ALA A 158 -12.41 -7.27 -16.12
N GLU A 159 -12.84 -6.02 -16.22
CA GLU A 159 -13.26 -5.41 -17.49
C GLU A 159 -12.14 -5.44 -18.55
N ARG A 160 -10.93 -5.14 -18.16
CA ARG A 160 -9.73 -5.14 -19.02
C ARG A 160 -8.50 -5.46 -18.20
N PRO A 161 -7.55 -6.28 -18.67
CA PRO A 161 -6.33 -6.60 -17.96
C PRO A 161 -5.54 -5.34 -17.53
N VAL A 162 -5.04 -5.36 -16.30
CA VAL A 162 -4.11 -4.39 -15.76
C VAL A 162 -2.85 -5.12 -15.27
N PRO A 163 -1.72 -4.43 -15.09
CA PRO A 163 -0.55 -5.05 -14.48
C PRO A 163 -0.86 -5.68 -13.12
N PRO A 164 -0.19 -6.78 -12.72
CA PRO A 164 -0.27 -7.29 -11.36
C PRO A 164 -0.09 -6.18 -10.34
N SER A 165 -1.02 -6.06 -9.40
CA SER A 165 -1.17 -4.91 -8.50
C SER A 165 -1.28 -5.37 -7.05
N ILE A 166 -1.17 -4.46 -6.10
CA ILE A 166 -1.26 -4.72 -4.66
C ILE A 166 -2.62 -4.26 -4.15
N LEU A 167 -3.39 -5.18 -3.53
CA LEU A 167 -4.51 -4.79 -2.68
C LEU A 167 -3.94 -4.58 -1.28
N HIS A 168 -3.78 -3.31 -0.88
CA HIS A 168 -3.26 -2.98 0.42
C HIS A 168 -4.30 -3.18 1.52
N SER A 169 -3.86 -3.44 2.73
CA SER A 169 -4.68 -3.55 3.96
C SER A 169 -5.98 -4.34 3.76
N TYR A 170 -5.86 -5.52 3.18
CA TYR A 170 -7.02 -6.27 2.72
C TYR A 170 -8.05 -6.54 3.81
N SER A 171 -9.24 -5.97 3.64
CA SER A 171 -10.39 -6.11 4.54
C SER A 171 -11.52 -6.96 3.95
N GLY A 172 -11.32 -7.50 2.75
CA GLY A 172 -12.25 -8.38 2.04
C GLY A 172 -12.43 -9.75 2.71
N SER A 173 -13.30 -10.56 2.17
CA SER A 173 -13.52 -11.94 2.64
C SER A 173 -12.53 -12.92 2.00
N ALA A 174 -12.34 -14.08 2.63
CA ALA A 174 -11.47 -15.14 2.10
C ALA A 174 -11.98 -15.69 0.76
N GLU A 175 -13.29 -15.66 0.53
CA GLU A 175 -13.93 -16.16 -0.70
C GLU A 175 -13.57 -15.32 -1.93
N LEU A 176 -13.26 -14.03 -1.76
CA LEU A 176 -12.86 -13.15 -2.86
C LEU A 176 -11.37 -13.26 -3.22
N VAL A 177 -10.54 -13.75 -2.30
CA VAL A 177 -9.09 -13.89 -2.50
C VAL A 177 -8.73 -14.63 -3.79
N PRO A 178 -9.32 -15.82 -4.11
CA PRO A 178 -8.95 -16.52 -5.34
C PRO A 178 -9.23 -15.72 -6.62
N ALA A 179 -10.26 -14.88 -6.62
CA ALA A 179 -10.60 -14.08 -7.80
C ALA A 179 -9.55 -12.98 -8.06
N PHE A 180 -9.13 -12.25 -7.03
CA PHE A 180 -8.05 -11.28 -7.13
C PHE A 180 -6.71 -11.92 -7.53
N CYS A 181 -6.36 -13.06 -6.89
CA CYS A 181 -5.11 -13.76 -7.18
C CYS A 181 -5.05 -14.33 -8.59
N ARG A 182 -6.17 -14.82 -9.16
CA ARG A 182 -6.25 -15.24 -10.58
C ARG A 182 -6.03 -14.07 -11.54
N GLY A 183 -6.41 -12.85 -11.16
CA GLY A 183 -6.08 -11.62 -11.90
C GLY A 183 -4.60 -11.23 -11.81
N GLY A 184 -3.78 -11.99 -11.07
CA GLY A 184 -2.35 -11.72 -10.88
C GLY A 184 -2.04 -10.77 -9.73
N HIS A 185 -3.07 -10.27 -9.02
CA HIS A 185 -2.90 -9.31 -7.93
C HIS A 185 -2.39 -9.97 -6.65
N ALA A 186 -1.61 -9.23 -5.88
CA ALA A 186 -1.13 -9.63 -4.56
C ALA A 186 -1.97 -8.96 -3.46
N ILE A 187 -2.01 -9.59 -2.31
CA ILE A 187 -2.82 -9.16 -1.17
C ILE A 187 -1.90 -8.91 0.02
N SER A 188 -1.98 -7.72 0.58
CA SER A 188 -1.19 -7.28 1.72
C SER A 188 -2.02 -7.22 3.00
N PHE A 189 -1.37 -7.51 4.13
CA PHE A 189 -1.98 -7.47 5.46
C PHE A 189 -1.22 -6.51 6.36
N ALA A 190 -2.01 -5.65 7.05
CA ALA A 190 -1.54 -4.64 7.98
C ALA A 190 -1.86 -5.02 9.44
N GLY A 191 -1.66 -4.08 10.37
CA GLY A 191 -1.82 -4.28 11.81
C GLY A 191 -3.17 -4.83 12.27
N ALA A 192 -4.23 -4.65 11.47
CA ALA A 192 -5.56 -5.19 11.77
C ALA A 192 -5.58 -6.71 11.98
N ILE A 193 -4.69 -7.49 11.33
CA ILE A 193 -4.61 -8.96 11.50
C ILE A 193 -4.19 -9.37 12.91
N THR A 194 -3.49 -8.48 13.64
CA THR A 194 -2.99 -8.75 15.00
C THR A 194 -4.06 -8.61 16.08
N LEU A 195 -5.20 -7.99 15.77
CA LEU A 195 -6.26 -7.74 16.74
C LEU A 195 -6.86 -9.05 17.28
N PRO A 196 -7.27 -9.12 18.56
CA PRO A 196 -7.82 -10.36 19.15
C PRO A 196 -8.98 -10.97 18.35
N HIS A 197 -9.85 -10.12 17.80
CA HIS A 197 -11.04 -10.54 17.04
C HIS A 197 -10.87 -10.53 15.52
N ALA A 198 -9.62 -10.53 15.01
CA ALA A 198 -9.27 -10.47 13.60
C ALA A 198 -9.56 -11.78 12.83
N ARG A 199 -10.76 -12.37 12.99
CA ARG A 199 -11.12 -13.64 12.31
C ARG A 199 -11.08 -13.50 10.79
N LYS A 200 -11.69 -12.45 10.24
CA LYS A 200 -11.80 -12.24 8.80
C LYS A 200 -10.45 -12.07 8.10
N PRO A 201 -9.54 -11.16 8.52
CA PRO A 201 -8.22 -11.04 7.90
C PRO A 201 -7.35 -12.29 8.07
N ARG A 202 -7.46 -13.03 9.18
CA ARG A 202 -6.72 -14.32 9.35
C ARG A 202 -7.20 -15.40 8.39
N LEU A 203 -8.52 -15.51 8.14
CA LEU A 203 -9.06 -16.43 7.14
C LEU A 203 -8.62 -16.02 5.73
N ALA A 204 -8.63 -14.73 5.41
CA ALA A 204 -8.14 -14.23 4.14
C ALA A 204 -6.64 -14.54 3.96
N ALA A 205 -5.80 -14.29 4.97
CA ALA A 205 -4.37 -14.59 4.92
C ALA A 205 -4.07 -16.10 4.67
N ARG A 206 -4.90 -16.99 5.20
CA ARG A 206 -4.81 -18.43 4.90
C ARG A 206 -5.14 -18.76 3.45
N ALA A 207 -6.09 -18.01 2.86
CA ALA A 207 -6.57 -18.26 1.50
C ALA A 207 -5.63 -17.70 0.43
N VAL A 208 -4.74 -16.74 0.77
CA VAL A 208 -3.81 -16.15 -0.19
C VAL A 208 -2.72 -17.16 -0.57
N PRO A 209 -2.51 -17.46 -1.88
CA PRO A 209 -1.36 -18.21 -2.34
C PRO A 209 -0.04 -17.59 -1.89
N ALA A 210 0.96 -18.41 -1.54
CA ALA A 210 2.23 -17.93 -1.02
C ALA A 210 2.90 -16.89 -1.95
N ASP A 211 2.80 -17.07 -3.28
CA ASP A 211 3.37 -16.19 -4.30
C ASP A 211 2.58 -14.88 -4.53
N ARG A 212 1.49 -14.65 -3.77
CA ARG A 212 0.63 -13.45 -3.81
C ARG A 212 0.51 -12.75 -2.46
N LEU A 213 1.19 -13.27 -1.44
CA LEU A 213 1.14 -12.72 -0.08
C LEU A 213 2.12 -11.56 0.08
N LEU A 214 1.67 -10.48 0.71
CA LEU A 214 2.47 -9.31 1.07
C LEU A 214 2.20 -8.88 2.52
N LEU A 215 3.09 -8.07 3.06
CA LEU A 215 3.00 -7.47 4.38
C LEU A 215 3.23 -5.96 4.30
N GLU A 216 2.56 -5.24 5.18
CA GLU A 216 2.72 -3.80 5.34
C GLU A 216 2.39 -3.35 6.76
N THR A 217 2.78 -2.14 7.11
CA THR A 217 2.37 -1.54 8.40
C THR A 217 1.15 -0.66 8.29
N ASP A 218 1.01 0.06 7.18
CA ASP A 218 0.09 1.18 7.03
C ASP A 218 0.33 2.28 8.07
N ALA A 219 1.61 2.41 8.49
CA ALA A 219 1.99 3.41 9.49
C ALA A 219 1.77 4.85 8.96
N PRO A 220 1.28 5.78 9.80
CA PRO A 220 1.14 5.73 11.26
C PRO A 220 -0.15 5.09 11.76
N ASP A 221 -1.02 4.62 10.87
CA ASP A 221 -2.30 3.97 11.19
C ASP A 221 -2.12 2.48 11.52
N GLN A 222 -3.20 1.81 11.87
CA GLN A 222 -3.29 0.35 12.08
C GLN A 222 -2.23 -0.25 13.03
N THR A 223 -1.90 0.45 14.12
CA THR A 223 -0.95 -0.06 15.14
C THR A 223 -1.30 -1.50 15.56
N PRO A 224 -0.34 -2.46 15.47
CA PRO A 224 -0.53 -3.81 15.98
C PRO A 224 -0.98 -3.85 17.44
N ALA A 225 -1.79 -4.84 17.81
CA ALA A 225 -2.37 -4.94 19.15
C ALA A 225 -1.32 -4.91 20.27
N SER A 226 -0.17 -5.55 20.06
CA SER A 226 0.96 -5.63 20.99
C SER A 226 1.67 -4.29 21.22
N ARG A 227 1.46 -3.32 20.32
CA ARG A 227 2.14 -2.01 20.35
C ARG A 227 1.24 -0.86 20.79
N ARG A 228 -0.06 -1.09 20.94
CA ARG A 228 -0.98 -0.05 21.39
C ARG A 228 -0.68 0.38 22.83
N PRO A 229 -0.78 1.68 23.16
CA PRO A 229 -1.32 2.79 22.37
C PRO A 229 -0.29 3.56 21.54
N ALA A 230 0.93 3.03 21.28
CA ALA A 230 1.94 3.71 20.48
C ALA A 230 1.43 4.02 19.07
N ARG A 231 1.93 5.10 18.47
CA ARG A 231 1.80 5.35 17.03
C ARG A 231 2.48 4.21 16.26
N ASN A 232 1.86 3.73 15.18
CA ASN A 232 2.46 2.72 14.33
C ASN A 232 3.71 3.23 13.62
N GLU A 233 4.66 2.33 13.36
CA GLU A 233 5.87 2.61 12.59
C GLU A 233 6.35 1.36 11.86
N PRO A 234 7.16 1.49 10.78
CA PRO A 234 7.62 0.35 9.98
C PRO A 234 8.34 -0.74 10.79
N ALA A 235 9.01 -0.39 11.90
CA ALA A 235 9.65 -1.36 12.79
C ALA A 235 8.67 -2.42 13.35
N PHE A 236 7.37 -2.11 13.39
CA PHE A 236 6.33 -3.02 13.89
C PHE A 236 5.85 -4.04 12.86
N LEU A 237 6.36 -4.02 11.62
CA LEU A 237 6.07 -5.02 10.59
C LEU A 237 6.38 -6.45 11.06
N VAL A 238 7.35 -6.60 11.94
CA VAL A 238 7.70 -7.90 12.56
C VAL A 238 6.53 -8.53 13.31
N ASP A 239 5.72 -7.71 14.00
CA ASP A 239 4.54 -8.20 14.73
C ASP A 239 3.44 -8.67 13.76
N ILE A 240 3.30 -7.99 12.63
CA ILE A 240 2.37 -8.35 11.56
C ILE A 240 2.82 -9.66 10.88
N ALA A 241 4.12 -9.78 10.55
CA ALA A 241 4.70 -11.01 10.00
C ALA A 241 4.43 -12.21 10.91
N ARG A 242 4.64 -12.07 12.23
CA ARG A 242 4.32 -13.12 13.21
C ARG A 242 2.82 -13.49 13.25
N ALA A 243 1.94 -12.48 13.14
CA ALA A 243 0.50 -12.74 13.12
C ALA A 243 0.04 -13.46 11.86
N VAL A 244 0.63 -13.14 10.71
CA VAL A 244 0.38 -13.86 9.43
C VAL A 244 0.94 -15.29 9.51
N ALA A 245 2.16 -15.47 10.00
CA ALA A 245 2.80 -16.77 10.21
C ALA A 245 1.93 -17.69 11.09
N LEU A 246 1.48 -17.17 12.23
CA LEU A 246 0.55 -17.88 13.11
C LEU A 246 -0.78 -18.20 12.41
N ALA A 247 -1.34 -17.28 11.64
CA ALA A 247 -2.59 -17.52 10.93
C ALA A 247 -2.45 -18.62 9.88
N ARG A 248 -1.29 -18.75 9.23
CA ARG A 248 -1.02 -19.71 8.16
C ARG A 248 -0.40 -21.02 8.64
N ASP A 249 -0.01 -21.08 9.90
CA ASP A 249 0.75 -22.21 10.48
C ASP A 249 2.08 -22.44 9.72
N GLU A 250 2.79 -21.35 9.45
CA GLU A 250 4.07 -21.32 8.73
C GLU A 250 5.14 -20.62 9.59
N PRO A 251 6.45 -20.94 9.42
CA PRO A 251 7.53 -20.21 10.08
C PRO A 251 7.56 -18.73 9.67
N VAL A 252 7.83 -17.83 10.61
CA VAL A 252 7.87 -16.40 10.33
C VAL A 252 8.99 -16.02 9.35
N GLU A 253 10.08 -16.76 9.36
CA GLU A 253 11.19 -16.60 8.42
C GLU A 253 10.76 -16.91 6.99
N ALA A 254 9.95 -17.96 6.77
CA ALA A 254 9.40 -18.30 5.47
C ALA A 254 8.41 -17.23 4.97
N ILE A 255 7.57 -16.69 5.87
CA ILE A 255 6.68 -15.56 5.54
C ILE A 255 7.51 -14.34 5.12
N ALA A 256 8.55 -13.98 5.87
CA ALA A 256 9.40 -12.84 5.55
C ALA A 256 10.09 -12.99 4.20
N GLU A 257 10.65 -14.16 3.91
CA GLU A 257 11.33 -14.46 2.66
C GLU A 257 10.37 -14.35 1.46
N VAL A 258 9.24 -15.06 1.52
CA VAL A 258 8.29 -15.09 0.40
C VAL A 258 7.64 -13.74 0.15
N THR A 259 7.25 -13.01 1.20
CA THR A 259 6.59 -11.70 1.04
C THR A 259 7.56 -10.64 0.50
N THR A 260 8.81 -10.64 0.94
CA THR A 260 9.85 -9.75 0.42
C THR A 260 10.15 -10.05 -1.05
N ALA A 261 10.30 -11.33 -1.42
CA ALA A 261 10.51 -11.74 -2.81
C ALA A 261 9.32 -11.35 -3.70
N ASN A 262 8.09 -11.54 -3.22
CA ASN A 262 6.86 -11.15 -3.93
C ASN A 262 6.80 -9.65 -4.18
N ALA A 263 7.10 -8.83 -3.16
CA ALA A 263 7.10 -7.37 -3.27
C ALA A 263 8.09 -6.89 -4.35
N ARG A 264 9.34 -7.38 -4.29
CA ARG A 264 10.37 -7.04 -5.28
C ARG A 264 9.96 -7.46 -6.70
N ARG A 265 9.45 -8.68 -6.86
CA ARG A 265 8.98 -9.19 -8.16
C ARG A 265 7.84 -8.36 -8.72
N LEU A 266 6.82 -8.05 -7.90
CA LEU A 266 5.65 -7.29 -8.32
C LEU A 266 6.01 -5.86 -8.70
N LEU A 267 6.86 -5.21 -7.91
CA LEU A 267 7.33 -3.84 -8.15
C LEU A 267 8.51 -3.78 -9.16
N ARG A 268 8.93 -4.93 -9.72
CA ARG A 268 10.02 -5.05 -10.71
C ARG A 268 11.33 -4.45 -10.23
N LEU A 269 11.63 -4.61 -8.95
CA LEU A 269 12.87 -4.15 -8.35
C LEU A 269 14.01 -5.16 -8.57
N ALA A 270 15.22 -4.64 -8.75
CA ALA A 270 16.40 -5.49 -8.80
C ALA A 270 16.60 -6.24 -7.47
N ALA A 271 17.10 -7.46 -7.57
CA ALA A 271 17.38 -8.31 -6.42
C ALA A 271 18.48 -7.72 -5.52
#